data_9220e4ec6fe99f8d4c383bba13443825
#
_entry.id   9220e4ec6fe99f8d4c383bba13443825
#
_cell.length_a   1.000
_cell.length_b   1.000
_cell.length_c   1.000
_cell.angle_alpha   90.00
_cell.angle_beta   90.00
_cell.angle_gamma   90.00
#
_symmetry.space_group_name_H-M   'P 1'
#
loop_
_entity.id
_entity.type
_entity.pdbx_description
1 polymer ?
#
loop_
_entity_poly.entity_id
_entity_poly.type
_entity_poly.pdbx_seq_one_letter_code
_entity_poly.pdbx_strand_id
1 'polypeptide(L)'
;MLFFSSIKQHAINFLEPYKTKEPATYAAAEQAIGAILITDGFIGIDNPFGRKKRPGIFGTIGGMILGVIFMFIPTIVGNMTGINQMTATTSATVVSVGPASYTRNSNGSSSASCPLTVSYTANGQQYSNPSSISSGNYCSLSQGQVIMVNYNPANPSSWVYGAKTISSILQIFFWAGLLAIISSIITFFIRLFSIIFGWKLLREGRQNAASLPPGTNLSTMIAEIKQSFTSSIFGFGGAQSIPTTGNLPNPPASPINL
;
A
#
# COMPACT_ATOMS: atom_id res chain seq x y z
N MET A 1 -16.05 -2.06 -10.30
CA MET A 1 -17.38 -2.59 -9.98
C MET A 1 -17.38 -4.01 -9.43
N LEU A 2 -16.59 -4.94 -9.97
CA LEU A 2 -16.57 -6.37 -9.55
C LEU A 2 -16.23 -6.60 -8.05
N PHE A 3 -15.35 -5.81 -7.44
CA PHE A 3 -14.97 -5.99 -6.03
C PHE A 3 -16.07 -5.62 -5.03
N PHE A 4 -16.85 -4.57 -5.32
CA PHE A 4 -17.96 -4.16 -4.44
C PHE A 4 -19.09 -5.19 -4.45
N SER A 5 -19.35 -5.81 -5.61
CA SER A 5 -20.32 -6.89 -5.73
C SER A 5 -19.88 -8.11 -4.93
N SER A 6 -18.60 -8.42 -4.86
CA SER A 6 -18.06 -9.59 -4.17
C SER A 6 -18.27 -9.53 -2.65
N ILE A 7 -17.91 -8.42 -2.00
CA ILE A 7 -18.09 -8.26 -0.53
C ILE A 7 -19.58 -8.31 -0.17
N LYS A 8 -20.38 -7.55 -0.92
CA LYS A 8 -21.84 -7.55 -0.72
C LYS A 8 -22.43 -8.95 -0.93
N GLN A 9 -22.04 -9.64 -2.00
CA GLN A 9 -22.52 -10.98 -2.31
C GLN A 9 -22.10 -11.99 -1.26
N HIS A 10 -20.88 -11.90 -0.74
CA HIS A 10 -20.41 -12.80 0.31
C HIS A 10 -21.19 -12.60 1.63
N ALA A 11 -21.42 -11.36 2.02
CA ALA A 11 -22.27 -11.05 3.18
C ALA A 11 -23.71 -11.53 2.99
N ILE A 12 -24.30 -11.33 1.80
CA ILE A 12 -25.65 -11.80 1.47
C ILE A 12 -25.70 -13.34 1.50
N ASN A 13 -24.75 -14.02 0.86
CA ASN A 13 -24.71 -15.48 0.84
C ASN A 13 -24.54 -16.07 2.25
N PHE A 14 -23.82 -15.39 3.13
CA PHE A 14 -23.69 -15.80 4.53
C PHE A 14 -25.00 -15.57 5.31
N LEU A 15 -25.73 -14.50 5.03
CA LEU A 15 -27.00 -14.18 5.69
C LEU A 15 -28.18 -15.04 5.19
N GLU A 16 -28.12 -15.53 3.95
CA GLU A 16 -29.23 -16.27 3.32
C GLU A 16 -29.72 -17.47 4.15
N PRO A 17 -28.83 -18.34 4.71
CA PRO A 17 -29.27 -19.46 5.55
C PRO A 17 -29.96 -19.04 6.84
N TYR A 18 -29.74 -17.81 7.30
CA TYR A 18 -30.32 -17.28 8.53
C TYR A 18 -31.71 -16.64 8.31
N LYS A 19 -32.06 -16.23 7.08
CA LYS A 19 -33.35 -15.66 6.74
C LYS A 19 -34.52 -16.63 6.97
N THR A 20 -34.26 -17.93 6.77
CA THR A 20 -35.23 -18.99 6.94
C THR A 20 -35.31 -19.53 8.36
N LYS A 21 -34.40 -19.05 9.25
CA LYS A 21 -34.35 -19.38 10.66
C LYS A 21 -35.16 -18.36 11.49
N GLU A 22 -35.07 -18.50 12.81
CA GLU A 22 -35.74 -17.60 13.74
C GLU A 22 -35.31 -16.14 13.53
N PRO A 23 -36.23 -15.16 13.61
CA PRO A 23 -35.96 -13.73 13.43
C PRO A 23 -34.82 -13.20 14.31
N ALA A 24 -34.66 -13.75 15.53
CA ALA A 24 -33.61 -13.41 16.45
C ALA A 24 -32.22 -13.74 15.90
N THR A 25 -32.04 -14.92 15.30
CA THR A 25 -30.79 -15.38 14.70
C THR A 25 -30.42 -14.52 13.49
N TYR A 26 -31.39 -14.13 12.68
CA TYR A 26 -31.14 -13.23 11.54
C TYR A 26 -30.71 -11.84 11.99
N ALA A 27 -31.40 -11.23 12.95
CA ALA A 27 -31.05 -9.93 13.51
C ALA A 27 -29.64 -9.94 14.16
N ALA A 28 -29.30 -11.03 14.85
CA ALA A 28 -27.96 -11.21 15.42
C ALA A 28 -26.89 -11.33 14.33
N ALA A 29 -27.18 -12.05 13.23
CA ALA A 29 -26.26 -12.20 12.10
C ALA A 29 -25.99 -10.86 11.38
N GLU A 30 -27.03 -10.06 11.13
CA GLU A 30 -26.88 -8.72 10.55
C GLU A 30 -26.00 -7.82 11.42
N GLN A 31 -26.20 -7.81 12.73
CA GLN A 31 -25.39 -7.02 13.66
C GLN A 31 -23.94 -7.50 13.73
N ALA A 32 -23.72 -8.82 13.78
CA ALA A 32 -22.38 -9.41 13.83
C ALA A 32 -21.58 -9.06 12.58
N ILE A 33 -22.15 -9.29 11.40
CA ILE A 33 -21.50 -9.02 10.11
C ILE A 33 -21.28 -7.51 9.92
N GLY A 34 -22.27 -6.70 10.26
CA GLY A 34 -22.15 -5.25 10.20
C GLY A 34 -21.00 -4.73 11.04
N ALA A 35 -20.85 -5.22 12.28
CA ALA A 35 -19.76 -4.85 13.18
C ALA A 35 -18.39 -5.30 12.62
N ILE A 36 -18.28 -6.50 12.05
CA ILE A 36 -17.04 -7.01 11.45
C ILE A 36 -16.63 -6.16 10.24
N LEU A 37 -17.57 -5.85 9.34
CA LEU A 37 -17.28 -5.04 8.15
C LEU A 37 -16.83 -3.62 8.51
N ILE A 38 -17.42 -3.02 9.54
CA ILE A 38 -16.98 -1.71 10.05
C ILE A 38 -15.55 -1.82 10.60
N THR A 39 -15.30 -2.80 11.47
CA THR A 39 -13.98 -2.98 12.09
C THR A 39 -12.91 -3.28 11.04
N ASP A 40 -13.19 -4.16 10.08
CA ASP A 40 -12.28 -4.46 8.95
C ASP A 40 -12.03 -3.21 8.10
N GLY A 41 -13.06 -2.42 7.84
CA GLY A 41 -12.92 -1.17 7.10
C GLY A 41 -11.96 -0.18 7.76
N PHE A 42 -12.03 0.00 9.08
CA PHE A 42 -11.17 0.92 9.83
C PHE A 42 -9.76 0.38 10.07
N ILE A 43 -9.64 -0.84 10.57
CA ILE A 43 -8.36 -1.39 11.08
C ILE A 43 -7.69 -2.29 10.05
N GLY A 44 -8.47 -2.91 9.14
CA GLY A 44 -7.93 -3.84 8.16
C GLY A 44 -7.60 -5.19 8.80
N ILE A 45 -8.56 -5.80 9.46
CA ILE A 45 -8.46 -7.15 10.01
C ILE A 45 -8.56 -8.12 8.84
N ASP A 46 -7.51 -8.80 8.54
CA ASP A 46 -7.34 -9.85 7.52
C ASP A 46 -8.27 -9.78 6.25
N ASN A 47 -7.67 -10.07 5.12
CA ASN A 47 -8.38 -10.09 3.86
C ASN A 47 -9.20 -11.40 3.72
N PRO A 48 -10.54 -11.35 3.58
CA PRO A 48 -11.35 -12.54 3.36
C PRO A 48 -11.00 -13.30 2.06
N PHE A 49 -10.23 -12.67 1.15
CA PHE A 49 -9.84 -13.23 -0.14
C PHE A 49 -8.34 -13.46 -0.30
N GLY A 50 -7.53 -13.31 0.75
CA GLY A 50 -6.08 -13.46 0.62
C GLY A 50 -5.30 -13.57 1.90
N ARG A 51 -4.16 -14.26 1.81
CA ARG A 51 -3.22 -14.56 2.89
C ARG A 51 -2.45 -13.35 3.46
N LYS A 52 -2.73 -12.12 3.03
CA LYS A 52 -2.03 -10.90 3.48
C LYS A 52 -3.01 -9.92 4.07
N LYS A 53 -2.67 -9.42 5.26
CA LYS A 53 -3.36 -8.28 5.89
C LYS A 53 -3.40 -7.11 4.91
N ARG A 54 -4.58 -6.60 4.63
CA ARG A 54 -4.73 -5.36 3.88
C ARG A 54 -4.88 -4.21 4.86
N PRO A 55 -4.23 -3.08 4.60
CA PRO A 55 -4.36 -1.93 5.47
C PRO A 55 -5.82 -1.46 5.52
N GLY A 56 -6.28 -1.06 6.70
CA GLY A 56 -7.55 -0.36 6.87
C GLY A 56 -7.49 1.06 6.28
N ILE A 57 -8.54 1.86 6.50
CA ILE A 57 -8.63 3.22 5.95
C ILE A 57 -7.43 4.10 6.37
N PHE A 58 -6.95 3.97 7.61
CA PHE A 58 -5.77 4.71 8.08
C PHE A 58 -4.49 4.29 7.35
N GLY A 59 -4.32 2.99 7.08
CA GLY A 59 -3.18 2.50 6.32
C GLY A 59 -3.21 2.95 4.86
N THR A 60 -4.38 3.10 4.26
CA THR A 60 -4.52 3.63 2.88
C THR A 60 -4.16 5.12 2.82
N ILE A 61 -4.53 5.91 3.84
CA ILE A 61 -4.11 7.31 3.95
C ILE A 61 -2.58 7.40 4.07
N GLY A 62 -1.98 6.56 4.93
CA GLY A 62 -0.51 6.46 5.03
C GLY A 62 0.15 6.10 3.70
N GLY A 63 -0.44 5.17 2.94
CA GLY A 63 0.01 4.82 1.59
C GLY A 63 -0.07 5.97 0.59
N MET A 64 -1.11 6.80 0.65
CA MET A 64 -1.21 8.01 -0.17
C MET A 64 -0.11 9.02 0.16
N ILE A 65 0.11 9.29 1.44
CA ILE A 65 1.16 10.21 1.90
C ILE A 65 2.53 9.73 1.43
N LEU A 66 2.83 8.44 1.62
CA LEU A 66 4.08 7.84 1.18
C LEU A 66 4.23 7.94 -0.34
N GLY A 67 3.17 7.66 -1.11
CA GLY A 67 3.17 7.80 -2.57
C GLY A 67 3.48 9.22 -3.02
N VAL A 68 2.91 10.24 -2.36
CA VAL A 68 3.22 11.65 -2.62
C VAL A 68 4.70 11.94 -2.34
N ILE A 69 5.24 11.47 -1.22
CA ILE A 69 6.68 11.63 -0.91
C ILE A 69 7.53 11.05 -2.04
N PHE A 70 7.23 9.82 -2.49
CA PHE A 70 7.97 9.17 -3.59
C PHE A 70 7.90 9.96 -4.90
N MET A 71 6.77 10.59 -5.21
CA MET A 71 6.65 11.44 -6.41
C MET A 71 7.54 12.69 -6.35
N PHE A 72 7.80 13.22 -5.16
CA PHE A 72 8.65 14.41 -5.00
C PHE A 72 10.15 14.10 -4.94
N ILE A 73 10.56 12.85 -4.68
CA ILE A 73 11.98 12.46 -4.62
C ILE A 73 12.75 12.91 -5.87
N PRO A 74 12.27 12.66 -7.13
CA PRO A 74 13.00 13.09 -8.32
C PRO A 74 13.26 14.59 -8.36
N THR A 75 12.27 15.38 -7.99
CA THR A 75 12.38 16.85 -7.98
C THR A 75 13.36 17.32 -6.92
N ILE A 76 13.25 16.79 -5.71
CA ILE A 76 14.12 17.15 -4.59
C ILE A 76 15.58 16.78 -4.91
N VAL A 77 15.83 15.53 -5.29
CA VAL A 77 17.16 15.03 -5.60
C VAL A 77 17.74 15.74 -6.83
N GLY A 78 16.94 15.91 -7.88
CA GLY A 78 17.36 16.58 -9.09
C GLY A 78 17.74 18.06 -8.85
N ASN A 79 17.02 18.75 -7.96
CA ASN A 79 17.37 20.13 -7.58
C ASN A 79 18.60 20.18 -6.67
N MET A 80 18.70 19.30 -5.67
CA MET A 80 19.85 19.25 -4.76
C MET A 80 21.16 18.90 -5.48
N THR A 81 21.10 18.03 -6.47
CA THR A 81 22.26 17.61 -7.25
C THR A 81 22.53 18.49 -8.48
N GLY A 82 21.62 19.39 -8.80
CA GLY A 82 21.68 20.23 -10.00
C GLY A 82 21.47 19.47 -11.31
N ILE A 83 21.14 18.17 -11.28
CA ILE A 83 20.95 17.33 -12.49
C ILE A 83 19.85 17.91 -13.39
N ASN A 84 18.80 18.48 -12.83
CA ASN A 84 17.71 19.09 -13.58
C ASN A 84 18.16 20.27 -14.45
N GLN A 85 19.31 20.89 -14.15
CA GLN A 85 19.90 22.00 -14.90
C GLN A 85 20.85 21.53 -16.01
N MET A 86 21.24 20.24 -16.00
CA MET A 86 22.17 19.63 -16.96
C MET A 86 21.44 19.27 -18.27
N THR A 87 20.97 20.28 -18.99
CA THR A 87 20.08 20.10 -20.16
C THR A 87 20.82 20.00 -21.48
N ALA A 88 22.06 20.51 -21.57
CA ALA A 88 22.89 20.43 -22.77
C ALA A 88 23.85 19.22 -22.71
N THR A 89 24.19 18.69 -23.87
CA THR A 89 25.07 17.50 -24.01
C THR A 89 26.26 17.85 -24.95
N THR A 90 27.44 17.38 -24.57
CA THR A 90 28.65 17.56 -25.40
C THR A 90 29.57 16.34 -25.23
N SER A 91 30.48 16.17 -26.22
CA SER A 91 31.57 15.21 -26.09
C SER A 91 32.66 15.79 -25.20
N ALA A 92 33.19 15.00 -24.29
CA ALA A 92 34.23 15.37 -23.35
C ALA A 92 35.34 14.32 -23.34
N THR A 93 36.57 14.76 -23.19
CA THR A 93 37.73 13.86 -23.04
C THR A 93 38.08 13.73 -21.56
N VAL A 94 38.23 12.51 -21.07
CA VAL A 94 38.65 12.22 -19.70
C VAL A 94 40.08 12.71 -19.51
N VAL A 95 40.27 13.67 -18.61
CA VAL A 95 41.60 14.21 -18.25
C VAL A 95 42.22 13.37 -17.15
N SER A 96 41.45 13.05 -16.11
CA SER A 96 41.91 12.19 -15.02
C SER A 96 40.77 11.54 -14.30
N VAL A 97 41.02 10.34 -13.77
CA VAL A 97 40.18 9.66 -12.80
C VAL A 97 40.92 9.65 -11.47
N GLY A 98 40.34 10.23 -10.45
CA GLY A 98 40.96 10.28 -9.12
C GLY A 98 40.87 8.95 -8.37
N PRO A 99 41.50 8.86 -7.18
CA PRO A 99 41.52 7.65 -6.38
C PRO A 99 40.11 7.23 -5.93
N ALA A 100 39.91 5.92 -5.90
CA ALA A 100 38.62 5.35 -5.44
C ALA A 100 38.42 5.61 -3.94
N SER A 101 37.31 6.20 -3.60
CA SER A 101 36.80 6.28 -2.21
C SER A 101 35.82 5.12 -1.96
N TYR A 102 36.02 4.39 -0.88
CA TYR A 102 35.21 3.23 -0.52
C TYR A 102 34.24 3.56 0.62
N THR A 103 32.94 3.39 0.36
CA THR A 103 31.92 3.51 1.39
C THR A 103 31.41 2.12 1.75
N ARG A 104 31.50 1.74 3.02
CA ARG A 104 30.97 0.46 3.52
C ARG A 104 29.53 0.63 3.96
N ASN A 105 28.63 -0.14 3.37
CA ASN A 105 27.24 -0.15 3.74
C ASN A 105 27.00 -1.02 4.99
N SER A 106 25.90 -0.81 5.69
CA SER A 106 25.48 -1.59 6.87
C SER A 106 25.36 -3.09 6.60
N ASN A 107 25.16 -3.49 5.35
CA ASN A 107 25.06 -4.90 4.92
C ASN A 107 26.42 -5.55 4.65
N GLY A 108 27.55 -4.87 4.95
CA GLY A 108 28.90 -5.38 4.73
C GLY A 108 29.40 -5.23 3.28
N SER A 109 28.58 -4.78 2.33
CA SER A 109 29.01 -4.48 0.97
C SER A 109 29.76 -3.14 0.91
N SER A 110 30.84 -3.05 0.12
CA SER A 110 31.54 -1.81 -0.14
C SER A 110 31.24 -1.32 -1.55
N SER A 111 30.95 -0.03 -1.69
CA SER A 111 30.85 0.65 -2.98
C SER A 111 32.03 1.60 -3.17
N ALA A 112 32.65 1.50 -4.33
CA ALA A 112 33.72 2.43 -4.74
C ALA A 112 33.09 3.62 -5.46
N SER A 113 33.66 4.83 -5.27
CA SER A 113 33.31 6.01 -6.06
C SER A 113 34.59 6.77 -6.39
N CYS A 114 34.72 7.22 -7.66
CA CYS A 114 35.88 7.94 -8.14
C CYS A 114 35.48 9.35 -8.58
N PRO A 115 36.24 10.39 -8.27
CA PRO A 115 36.10 11.70 -8.89
C PRO A 115 36.61 11.65 -10.34
N LEU A 116 35.96 12.38 -11.24
CA LEU A 116 36.30 12.41 -12.67
C LEU A 116 36.51 13.86 -13.09
N THR A 117 37.63 14.10 -13.80
CA THR A 117 37.88 15.38 -14.45
C THR A 117 37.86 15.18 -15.96
N VAL A 118 37.10 16.02 -16.64
CA VAL A 118 36.98 16.00 -18.11
C VAL A 118 37.27 17.35 -18.71
N SER A 119 37.68 17.35 -19.98
CA SER A 119 37.84 18.54 -20.80
C SER A 119 36.80 18.51 -21.93
N TYR A 120 36.05 19.60 -22.14
CA TYR A 120 35.05 19.74 -23.19
C TYR A 120 34.90 21.20 -23.62
N THR A 121 34.29 21.38 -24.78
CA THR A 121 33.98 22.71 -25.30
C THR A 121 32.49 22.99 -25.17
N ALA A 122 32.13 24.12 -24.57
CA ALA A 122 30.78 24.61 -24.48
C ALA A 122 30.74 26.11 -24.81
N ASN A 123 29.81 26.57 -25.60
CA ASN A 123 29.68 27.97 -26.04
C ASN A 123 30.96 28.55 -26.63
N GLY A 124 31.75 27.75 -27.34
CA GLY A 124 33.03 28.17 -27.95
C GLY A 124 34.19 28.27 -26.98
N GLN A 125 34.01 27.98 -25.67
CA GLN A 125 35.07 27.98 -24.66
C GLN A 125 35.38 26.57 -24.19
N GLN A 126 36.65 26.31 -23.88
CA GLN A 126 37.13 25.04 -23.32
C GLN A 126 37.03 25.07 -21.79
N TYR A 127 36.42 24.02 -21.22
CA TYR A 127 36.32 23.80 -19.80
C TYR A 127 37.04 22.55 -19.39
N SER A 128 37.77 22.61 -18.25
CA SER A 128 38.42 21.44 -17.66
C SER A 128 38.17 21.47 -16.15
N ASN A 129 37.12 20.79 -15.72
CA ASN A 129 36.67 20.83 -14.34
C ASN A 129 36.40 19.41 -13.81
N PRO A 130 36.60 19.18 -12.49
CA PRO A 130 36.16 17.94 -11.86
C PRO A 130 34.66 17.87 -11.85
N SER A 131 34.12 16.67 -11.89
CA SER A 131 32.67 16.42 -11.69
C SER A 131 32.25 16.84 -10.28
N SER A 132 31.09 17.45 -10.15
CA SER A 132 30.47 17.75 -8.85
C SER A 132 30.03 16.49 -8.11
N ILE A 133 29.95 15.36 -8.77
CA ILE A 133 29.51 14.08 -8.24
C ILE A 133 30.59 13.03 -8.47
N SER A 134 30.90 12.23 -7.43
CA SER A 134 31.71 11.02 -7.57
C SER A 134 30.80 9.81 -7.79
N SER A 135 31.19 8.90 -8.67
CA SER A 135 30.38 7.71 -9.00
C SER A 135 31.28 6.49 -9.21
N GLY A 136 30.76 5.30 -8.91
CA GLY A 136 31.43 4.03 -9.18
C GLY A 136 31.66 3.80 -10.67
N ASN A 137 30.79 4.27 -11.52
CA ASN A 137 30.93 4.18 -12.98
C ASN A 137 32.12 4.99 -13.50
N TYR A 138 32.61 5.96 -12.76
CA TYR A 138 33.77 6.75 -13.18
C TYR A 138 35.10 5.99 -12.99
N CYS A 139 35.12 5.04 -12.04
CA CYS A 139 36.32 4.24 -11.76
C CYS A 139 36.73 3.32 -12.93
N SER A 140 35.81 3.03 -13.86
CA SER A 140 36.07 2.20 -15.04
C SER A 140 36.51 2.99 -16.27
N LEU A 141 36.54 4.32 -16.18
CA LEU A 141 36.96 5.18 -17.29
C LEU A 141 38.49 5.31 -17.33
N SER A 142 39.02 5.50 -18.53
CA SER A 142 40.46 5.68 -18.76
C SER A 142 40.77 7.10 -19.23
N GLN A 143 41.94 7.61 -18.85
CA GLN A 143 42.46 8.89 -19.36
C GLN A 143 42.52 8.88 -20.89
N GLY A 144 42.12 9.97 -21.53
CA GLY A 144 42.03 10.10 -22.99
C GLY A 144 40.73 9.54 -23.60
N GLN A 145 39.93 8.81 -22.83
CA GLN A 145 38.64 8.29 -23.30
C GLN A 145 37.67 9.43 -23.61
N VAL A 146 36.92 9.34 -24.73
CA VAL A 146 35.87 10.29 -25.09
C VAL A 146 34.56 9.77 -24.58
N ILE A 147 33.83 10.61 -23.83
CA ILE A 147 32.52 10.32 -23.23
C ILE A 147 31.53 11.43 -23.53
N MET A 148 30.26 11.13 -23.47
CA MET A 148 29.19 12.14 -23.56
C MET A 148 28.82 12.64 -22.16
N VAL A 149 28.92 13.94 -21.93
CA VAL A 149 28.56 14.57 -20.65
C VAL A 149 27.39 15.52 -20.82
N ASN A 150 26.61 15.65 -19.77
CA ASN A 150 25.56 16.66 -19.69
C ASN A 150 26.06 17.82 -18.85
N TYR A 151 25.86 19.05 -19.31
CA TYR A 151 26.25 20.26 -18.61
C TYR A 151 25.14 21.29 -18.49
N ASN A 152 25.29 22.21 -17.55
CA ASN A 152 24.37 23.31 -17.38
C ASN A 152 24.71 24.44 -18.36
N PRO A 153 23.82 24.79 -19.33
CA PRO A 153 24.11 25.86 -20.29
C PRO A 153 24.36 27.24 -19.66
N ALA A 154 23.71 27.50 -18.51
CA ALA A 154 23.88 28.77 -17.78
C ALA A 154 25.15 28.80 -16.94
N ASN A 155 25.69 27.64 -16.57
CA ASN A 155 26.97 27.48 -15.88
C ASN A 155 27.73 26.29 -16.45
N PRO A 156 28.44 26.45 -17.59
CA PRO A 156 29.12 25.33 -18.26
C PRO A 156 30.22 24.66 -17.46
N SER A 157 30.70 25.27 -16.37
CA SER A 157 31.66 24.59 -15.47
C SER A 157 31.02 23.42 -14.68
N SER A 158 29.71 23.37 -14.63
CA SER A 158 28.96 22.31 -13.93
C SER A 158 28.46 21.27 -14.92
N TRP A 159 28.88 20.03 -14.72
CA TRP A 159 28.57 18.91 -15.61
C TRP A 159 28.45 17.58 -14.86
N VAL A 160 27.85 16.60 -15.52
CA VAL A 160 27.69 15.23 -14.98
C VAL A 160 27.76 14.21 -16.12
N TYR A 161 28.38 13.06 -15.85
CA TYR A 161 28.35 11.90 -16.73
C TYR A 161 27.25 10.95 -16.33
N GLY A 162 26.45 10.48 -17.30
CA GLY A 162 25.38 9.52 -17.04
C GLY A 162 24.08 10.17 -16.52
N ALA A 163 23.85 11.46 -16.74
CA ALA A 163 22.65 12.16 -16.31
C ALA A 163 21.36 11.47 -16.76
N LYS A 164 21.32 10.91 -17.96
CA LYS A 164 20.16 10.15 -18.47
C LYS A 164 19.85 8.92 -17.61
N THR A 165 20.89 8.18 -17.21
CA THR A 165 20.71 6.98 -16.36
C THR A 165 20.18 7.38 -14.99
N ILE A 166 20.72 8.45 -14.38
CA ILE A 166 20.26 8.94 -13.09
C ILE A 166 18.81 9.44 -13.20
N SER A 167 18.51 10.22 -14.22
CA SER A 167 17.15 10.70 -14.49
C SER A 167 16.16 9.54 -14.68
N SER A 168 16.53 8.48 -15.40
CA SER A 168 15.68 7.30 -15.57
C SER A 168 15.42 6.57 -14.26
N ILE A 169 16.44 6.43 -13.40
CA ILE A 169 16.27 5.84 -12.07
C ILE A 169 15.33 6.69 -11.22
N LEU A 170 15.51 8.02 -11.21
CA LEU A 170 14.65 8.92 -10.48
C LEU A 170 13.18 8.86 -10.97
N GLN A 171 12.98 8.69 -12.28
CA GLN A 171 11.65 8.55 -12.86
C GLN A 171 10.92 7.29 -12.39
N ILE A 172 11.64 6.21 -12.05
CA ILE A 172 11.03 5.00 -11.45
C ILE A 172 10.34 5.33 -10.12
N PHE A 173 10.95 6.18 -9.28
CA PHE A 173 10.32 6.62 -8.02
C PHE A 173 9.03 7.39 -8.25
N PHE A 174 8.99 8.25 -9.27
CA PHE A 174 7.76 8.96 -9.65
C PHE A 174 6.64 7.98 -10.01
N TRP A 175 6.91 7.02 -10.89
CA TRP A 175 5.91 6.03 -11.29
C TRP A 175 5.49 5.12 -10.14
N ALA A 176 6.44 4.71 -9.30
CA ALA A 176 6.15 3.92 -8.11
C ALA A 176 5.24 4.69 -7.13
N GLY A 177 5.51 5.99 -6.92
CA GLY A 177 4.68 6.86 -6.11
C GLY A 177 3.26 7.02 -6.69
N LEU A 178 3.15 7.21 -7.99
CA LEU A 178 1.86 7.32 -8.68
C LEU A 178 1.03 6.03 -8.55
N LEU A 179 1.64 4.87 -8.78
CA LEU A 179 0.99 3.57 -8.62
C LEU A 179 0.54 3.33 -7.17
N ALA A 180 1.37 3.74 -6.18
CA ALA A 180 1.03 3.65 -4.78
C ALA A 180 -0.21 4.50 -4.43
N ILE A 181 -0.29 5.73 -4.96
CA ILE A 181 -1.46 6.62 -4.77
C ILE A 181 -2.71 6.00 -5.40
N ILE A 182 -2.65 5.57 -6.66
CA ILE A 182 -3.80 4.98 -7.36
C ILE A 182 -4.30 3.73 -6.61
N SER A 183 -3.39 2.84 -6.21
CA SER A 183 -3.70 1.64 -5.44
C SER A 183 -4.34 1.98 -4.09
N SER A 184 -3.82 3.00 -3.40
CA SER A 184 -4.35 3.47 -2.11
C SER A 184 -5.74 4.07 -2.27
N ILE A 185 -6.00 4.86 -3.31
CA ILE A 185 -7.32 5.44 -3.61
C ILE A 185 -8.35 4.33 -3.84
N ILE A 186 -8.02 3.34 -4.67
CA ILE A 186 -8.91 2.21 -4.95
C ILE A 186 -9.23 1.47 -3.64
N THR A 187 -8.20 1.18 -2.84
CA THR A 187 -8.36 0.49 -1.56
C THR A 187 -9.19 1.32 -0.57
N PHE A 188 -8.98 2.64 -0.53
CA PHE A 188 -9.75 3.57 0.30
C PHE A 188 -11.25 3.48 -0.01
N PHE A 189 -11.65 3.53 -1.28
CA PHE A 189 -13.05 3.42 -1.68
C PHE A 189 -13.65 2.05 -1.33
N ILE A 190 -12.88 0.96 -1.50
CA ILE A 190 -13.32 -0.38 -1.09
C ILE A 190 -13.60 -0.42 0.41
N ARG A 191 -12.71 0.16 1.24
CA ARG A 191 -12.86 0.22 2.70
C ARG A 191 -14.04 1.11 3.13
N LEU A 192 -14.17 2.26 2.49
CA LEU A 192 -15.31 3.16 2.74
C LEU A 192 -16.64 2.46 2.44
N PHE A 193 -16.72 1.74 1.33
CA PHE A 193 -17.90 0.95 0.99
C PHE A 193 -18.19 -0.13 2.03
N SER A 194 -17.17 -0.84 2.51
CA SER A 194 -17.34 -1.86 3.58
C SER A 194 -17.90 -1.24 4.85
N ILE A 195 -17.43 -0.05 5.24
CA ILE A 195 -17.93 0.67 6.41
C ILE A 195 -19.40 1.07 6.22
N ILE A 196 -19.74 1.70 5.08
CA ILE A 196 -21.11 2.15 4.79
C ILE A 196 -22.08 0.95 4.77
N PHE A 197 -21.68 -0.13 4.10
CA PHE A 197 -22.50 -1.34 4.03
C PHE A 197 -22.62 -2.02 5.39
N GLY A 198 -21.55 -2.07 6.18
CA GLY A 198 -21.56 -2.55 7.55
C GLY A 198 -22.49 -1.74 8.46
N TRP A 199 -22.47 -0.42 8.34
CA TRP A 199 -23.41 0.46 9.06
C TRP A 199 -24.87 0.19 8.70
N LYS A 200 -25.15 -0.04 7.41
CA LYS A 200 -26.51 -0.39 6.96
C LYS A 200 -26.97 -1.68 7.61
N LEU A 201 -26.17 -2.75 7.53
CA LEU A 201 -26.50 -4.05 8.16
C LEU A 201 -26.68 -3.92 9.68
N LEU A 202 -25.79 -3.17 10.35
CA LEU A 202 -25.88 -2.97 11.80
C LEU A 202 -27.17 -2.25 12.19
N ARG A 203 -27.59 -1.27 11.39
CA ARG A 203 -28.85 -0.53 11.62
C ARG A 203 -30.06 -1.42 11.39
N GLU A 204 -30.11 -2.17 10.29
CA GLU A 204 -31.17 -3.11 9.97
C GLU A 204 -31.28 -4.19 11.04
N GLY A 205 -30.16 -4.78 11.46
CA GLY A 205 -30.13 -5.78 12.53
C GLY A 205 -30.60 -5.24 13.89
N ARG A 206 -30.34 -3.96 14.22
CA ARG A 206 -30.89 -3.33 15.43
C ARG A 206 -32.39 -3.09 15.32
N GLN A 207 -32.91 -2.70 14.17
CA GLN A 207 -34.34 -2.52 13.94
C GLN A 207 -35.08 -3.86 14.05
N ASN A 208 -34.53 -4.91 13.44
CA ASN A 208 -35.08 -6.26 13.52
C ASN A 208 -35.05 -6.79 14.97
N ALA A 209 -33.98 -6.50 15.70
CA ALA A 209 -33.86 -6.86 17.12
C ALA A 209 -34.89 -6.17 18.01
N ALA A 210 -35.26 -4.92 17.71
CA ALA A 210 -36.26 -4.18 18.48
C ALA A 210 -37.68 -4.75 18.36
N SER A 211 -37.95 -5.55 17.33
CA SER A 211 -39.24 -6.23 17.14
C SER A 211 -39.34 -7.59 17.82
N LEU A 212 -38.27 -8.04 18.51
CA LEU A 212 -38.23 -9.36 19.16
C LEU A 212 -38.84 -9.32 20.55
N PRO A 213 -39.32 -10.48 21.07
CA PRO A 213 -39.85 -10.59 22.43
C PRO A 213 -38.79 -10.17 23.49
N PRO A 214 -39.23 -9.53 24.59
CA PRO A 214 -38.32 -9.17 25.67
C PRO A 214 -37.70 -10.43 26.30
N GLY A 215 -36.40 -10.36 26.60
CA GLY A 215 -35.62 -11.49 27.15
C GLY A 215 -34.84 -12.31 26.12
N THR A 216 -34.92 -11.99 24.85
CA THR A 216 -34.09 -12.66 23.82
C THR A 216 -32.60 -12.34 24.02
N ASN A 217 -31.76 -13.37 24.24
CA ASN A 217 -30.33 -13.19 24.48
C ASN A 217 -29.54 -13.03 23.17
N LEU A 218 -29.62 -11.83 22.56
CA LEU A 218 -28.94 -11.52 21.31
C LEU A 218 -27.42 -11.44 21.46
N SER A 219 -26.91 -11.11 22.63
CA SER A 219 -25.47 -10.88 22.82
C SER A 219 -24.64 -12.15 22.63
N THR A 220 -25.09 -13.28 23.13
CA THR A 220 -24.45 -14.59 22.93
C THR A 220 -24.51 -15.02 21.47
N MET A 221 -25.69 -14.88 20.84
CA MET A 221 -25.87 -15.21 19.42
C MET A 221 -24.96 -14.36 18.51
N ILE A 222 -24.83 -13.07 18.78
CA ILE A 222 -23.91 -12.17 18.05
C ILE A 222 -22.46 -12.64 18.21
N ALA A 223 -22.04 -13.04 19.42
CA ALA A 223 -20.68 -13.52 19.68
C ALA A 223 -20.39 -14.83 18.92
N GLU A 224 -21.28 -15.80 18.94
CA GLU A 224 -21.16 -17.07 18.23
C GLU A 224 -21.12 -16.87 16.71
N ILE A 225 -22.04 -16.07 16.16
CA ILE A 225 -22.05 -15.77 14.71
C ILE A 225 -20.81 -15.01 14.30
N LYS A 226 -20.35 -14.07 15.12
CA LYS A 226 -19.09 -13.34 14.88
C LYS A 226 -17.89 -14.29 14.81
N GLN A 227 -17.81 -15.25 15.72
CA GLN A 227 -16.77 -16.27 15.73
C GLN A 227 -16.87 -17.18 14.49
N SER A 228 -18.08 -17.67 14.17
CA SER A 228 -18.33 -18.50 12.99
C SER A 228 -18.03 -17.77 11.68
N PHE A 229 -18.44 -16.51 11.54
CA PHE A 229 -18.15 -15.69 10.37
C PHE A 229 -16.65 -15.44 10.23
N THR A 230 -15.98 -15.11 11.34
CA THR A 230 -14.54 -14.90 11.35
C THR A 230 -13.79 -16.18 10.96
N SER A 231 -14.17 -17.33 11.51
CA SER A 231 -13.57 -18.62 11.17
C SER A 231 -13.84 -19.05 9.71
N SER A 232 -15.04 -18.77 9.17
CA SER A 232 -15.36 -19.08 7.77
C SER A 232 -14.61 -18.22 6.76
N ILE A 233 -14.28 -16.98 7.13
CA ILE A 233 -13.54 -16.05 6.28
C ILE A 233 -12.03 -16.21 6.45
N PHE A 234 -11.58 -16.51 7.68
CA PHE A 234 -10.15 -16.54 8.04
C PHE A 234 -9.62 -17.95 8.29
N GLY A 235 -10.50 -18.95 8.41
CA GLY A 235 -10.14 -20.34 8.62
C GLY A 235 -9.65 -21.00 7.34
N PHE A 236 -8.50 -21.62 7.42
CA PHE A 236 -7.99 -22.56 6.44
C PHE A 236 -9.05 -23.66 6.18
N GLY A 237 -9.54 -23.74 4.99
CA GLY A 237 -10.20 -24.84 4.27
C GLY A 237 -10.56 -26.14 4.99
N GLY A 238 -11.23 -26.07 6.12
CA GLY A 238 -11.99 -27.14 6.65
C GLY A 238 -13.46 -26.72 6.61
N ALA A 239 -14.26 -27.42 5.83
CA ALA A 239 -15.74 -27.27 5.90
C ALA A 239 -16.16 -27.57 7.32
N GLN A 240 -16.14 -26.57 8.19
CA GLN A 240 -16.81 -26.69 9.48
C GLN A 240 -18.29 -26.64 9.18
N SER A 241 -18.93 -27.79 9.36
CA SER A 241 -20.37 -27.95 9.45
C SER A 241 -20.94 -26.77 10.27
N ILE A 242 -21.89 -26.05 9.67
CA ILE A 242 -22.78 -25.12 10.39
C ILE A 242 -23.15 -25.81 11.70
N PRO A 243 -22.95 -25.19 12.87
CA PRO A 243 -23.40 -25.80 14.11
C PRO A 243 -24.89 -26.11 13.93
N THR A 244 -25.19 -27.37 13.75
CA THR A 244 -26.56 -27.87 13.83
C THR A 244 -27.00 -27.55 15.25
N THR A 245 -27.97 -26.69 15.39
CA THR A 245 -28.66 -26.31 16.62
C THR A 245 -29.15 -27.57 17.39
N GLY A 246 -28.22 -28.26 18.02
CA GLY A 246 -28.49 -29.48 18.77
C GLY A 246 -28.52 -29.31 20.29
N ASN A 247 -28.09 -28.15 20.81
CA ASN A 247 -28.08 -27.88 22.25
C ASN A 247 -28.48 -26.42 22.56
N LEU A 248 -29.64 -25.98 22.15
CA LEU A 248 -30.27 -24.87 22.85
C LEU A 248 -30.71 -25.42 24.22
N PRO A 249 -30.33 -24.78 25.34
CA PRO A 249 -30.87 -25.16 26.63
C PRO A 249 -32.44 -25.09 26.56
N ASN A 250 -33.08 -26.17 26.96
CA ASN A 250 -34.52 -26.21 27.05
C ASN A 250 -35.02 -24.97 27.81
N PRO A 251 -36.09 -24.31 27.33
CA PRO A 251 -36.70 -23.24 28.08
C PRO A 251 -37.11 -23.77 29.47
N PRO A 252 -36.94 -22.96 30.54
CA PRO A 252 -37.32 -23.38 31.88
C PRO A 252 -38.78 -23.78 31.88
N ALA A 253 -39.08 -24.96 32.40
CA ALA A 253 -40.43 -25.45 32.53
C ALA A 253 -41.30 -24.42 33.24
N SER A 254 -42.40 -24.03 32.63
CA SER A 254 -43.40 -23.15 33.23
C SER A 254 -43.88 -23.76 34.59
N PRO A 255 -43.96 -22.96 35.66
CA PRO A 255 -44.48 -23.48 36.92
C PRO A 255 -45.95 -23.89 36.72
N ILE A 256 -46.20 -25.17 37.00
CA ILE A 256 -47.59 -25.72 37.06
C ILE A 256 -48.22 -25.08 38.30
N ASN A 257 -49.20 -24.18 38.09
CA ASN A 257 -50.07 -23.74 39.16
C ASN A 257 -50.99 -24.90 39.54
N LEU A 258 -50.83 -25.40 40.77
CA LEU A 258 -51.85 -26.18 41.49
C LEU A 258 -52.80 -25.25 42.22
#